data_b17988b950e4805b56077fdc5a1ffb66
#
_entry.id   b17988b950e4805b56077fdc5a1ffb66
#
_cell.length_a   1.000
_cell.length_b   1.000
_cell.length_c   1.000
_cell.angle_alpha   90.00
_cell.angle_beta   90.00
_cell.angle_gamma   90.00
#
_symmetry.space_group_name_H-M   'P 1'
#
loop_
_entity.id
_entity.type
_entity.pdbx_description
1 polymer ?
#
loop_
_entity_poly.entity_id
_entity_poly.type
_entity_poly.pdbx_seq_one_letter_code
_entity_poly.pdbx_strand_id
1 'polypeptide(L)'
;MTVEEVIGTLFQGEDQQLIQSLINISSIKQYSKGQVIYDYGIEQEECYILASGIAYTYLPDKKHQMNTTCFFSEKFDLLNIEGIDVKTRVGAKAVVDTEVCVIPVEQAKCLSEKYPALIWRYIKGLQKMMMYLCVVNNQRMNLSAEDCYRWFCQKW
;
A
#
# COMPACT_ATOMS: atom_id res chain seq x y z
N MET A 1 1.61 1.31 -15.90
CA MET A 1 1.42 2.77 -15.65
C MET A 1 2.78 3.43 -15.54
N THR A 2 2.88 4.74 -15.82
CA THR A 2 4.11 5.52 -15.60
C THR A 2 4.12 6.15 -14.20
N VAL A 3 5.30 6.59 -13.74
CA VAL A 3 5.43 7.32 -12.47
C VAL A 3 4.60 8.61 -12.51
N GLU A 4 4.64 9.33 -13.64
CA GLU A 4 3.90 10.57 -13.86
C GLU A 4 2.40 10.39 -13.70
N GLU A 5 1.85 9.29 -14.23
CA GLU A 5 0.42 8.97 -14.11
C GLU A 5 0.03 8.70 -12.65
N VAL A 6 0.85 7.94 -11.92
CA VAL A 6 0.58 7.61 -10.50
C VAL A 6 0.68 8.85 -9.64
N ILE A 7 1.81 9.56 -9.70
CA ILE A 7 2.08 10.73 -8.86
C ILE A 7 1.14 11.88 -9.24
N GLY A 8 0.94 12.13 -10.53
CA GLY A 8 0.02 13.18 -11.00
C GLY A 8 -1.42 12.96 -10.53
N THR A 9 -1.89 11.71 -10.48
CA THR A 9 -3.23 11.40 -9.96
C THR A 9 -3.32 11.58 -8.45
N LEU A 10 -2.34 11.03 -7.70
CA LEU A 10 -2.36 11.06 -6.24
C LEU A 10 -2.17 12.47 -5.66
N PHE A 11 -1.38 13.30 -6.33
CA PHE A 11 -1.04 14.64 -5.90
C PHE A 11 -1.70 15.73 -6.74
N GLN A 12 -2.80 15.39 -7.43
CA GLN A 12 -3.58 16.36 -8.20
C GLN A 12 -3.99 17.55 -7.32
N GLY A 13 -3.68 18.77 -7.82
CA GLY A 13 -3.98 20.02 -7.10
C GLY A 13 -2.91 20.47 -6.11
N GLU A 14 -1.83 19.71 -5.93
CA GLU A 14 -0.68 20.12 -5.14
C GLU A 14 0.32 20.96 -5.96
N ASP A 15 1.32 21.49 -5.28
CA ASP A 15 2.41 22.27 -5.89
C ASP A 15 3.12 21.46 -6.99
N GLN A 16 3.29 22.08 -8.16
CA GLN A 16 3.96 21.45 -9.32
C GLN A 16 5.41 21.07 -9.04
N GLN A 17 6.12 21.83 -8.19
CA GLN A 17 7.49 21.50 -7.80
C GLN A 17 7.53 20.26 -6.91
N LEU A 18 6.53 20.08 -6.03
CA LEU A 18 6.37 18.84 -5.24
C LEU A 18 6.12 17.65 -6.15
N ILE A 19 5.16 17.77 -7.08
CA ILE A 19 4.83 16.71 -8.03
C ILE A 19 6.07 16.30 -8.84
N GLN A 20 6.79 17.26 -9.39
CA GLN A 20 8.01 16.98 -10.18
C GLN A 20 9.11 16.36 -9.31
N SER A 21 9.28 16.80 -8.07
CA SER A 21 10.25 16.23 -7.13
C SER A 21 9.91 14.78 -6.79
N LEU A 22 8.64 14.46 -6.57
CA LEU A 22 8.18 13.09 -6.33
C LEU A 22 8.38 12.20 -7.57
N ILE A 23 8.08 12.70 -8.77
CA ILE A 23 8.33 11.98 -10.02
C ILE A 23 9.82 11.61 -10.15
N ASN A 24 10.70 12.55 -9.87
CA ASN A 24 12.14 12.36 -10.02
C ASN A 24 12.75 11.31 -9.06
N ILE A 25 12.16 11.11 -7.89
CA ILE A 25 12.64 10.14 -6.90
C ILE A 25 11.90 8.79 -6.94
N SER A 26 10.80 8.71 -7.67
CA SER A 26 9.95 7.52 -7.74
C SER A 26 10.34 6.60 -8.89
N SER A 27 9.99 5.34 -8.78
CA SER A 27 10.16 4.34 -9.84
C SER A 27 8.98 3.36 -9.87
N ILE A 28 8.75 2.71 -11.03
CA ILE A 28 7.81 1.59 -11.13
C ILE A 28 8.57 0.28 -11.05
N LYS A 29 8.17 -0.60 -10.13
CA LYS A 29 8.64 -1.99 -10.04
C LYS A 29 7.51 -2.93 -10.47
N GLN A 30 7.85 -3.97 -11.21
CA GLN A 30 6.91 -4.99 -11.67
C GLN A 30 7.09 -6.28 -10.86
N TYR A 31 5.98 -6.91 -10.50
CA TYR A 31 5.94 -8.14 -9.74
C TYR A 31 5.01 -9.13 -10.44
N SER A 32 5.51 -10.33 -10.71
CA SER A 32 4.69 -11.41 -11.26
C SER A 32 3.72 -11.96 -10.21
N LYS A 33 2.64 -12.58 -10.67
CA LYS A 33 1.69 -13.30 -9.82
C LYS A 33 2.40 -14.18 -8.80
N GLY A 34 2.08 -14.01 -7.53
CA GLY A 34 2.63 -14.75 -6.41
C GLY A 34 4.00 -14.27 -5.91
N GLN A 35 4.60 -13.25 -6.52
CA GLN A 35 5.86 -12.69 -6.08
C GLN A 35 5.68 -11.83 -4.83
N VAL A 36 6.64 -11.88 -3.91
CA VAL A 36 6.70 -11.04 -2.71
C VAL A 36 7.14 -9.63 -3.12
N ILE A 37 6.38 -8.63 -2.72
CA ILE A 37 6.67 -7.21 -2.94
C ILE A 37 7.65 -6.72 -1.88
N TYR A 38 7.34 -6.99 -0.62
CA TYR A 38 8.24 -6.86 0.52
C TYR A 38 7.91 -7.90 1.58
N ASP A 39 8.90 -8.30 2.36
CA ASP A 39 8.74 -9.32 3.39
C ASP A 39 8.61 -8.71 4.78
N TYR A 40 8.16 -9.49 5.75
CA TYR A 40 8.10 -9.09 7.16
C TYR A 40 9.50 -9.06 7.78
N GLY A 41 9.65 -8.27 8.85
CA GLY A 41 10.89 -8.21 9.64
C GLY A 41 12.01 -7.38 9.05
N ILE A 42 11.80 -6.76 7.88
CA ILE A 42 12.76 -5.84 7.25
C ILE A 42 12.47 -4.39 7.63
N GLU A 43 13.49 -3.55 7.62
CA GLU A 43 13.31 -2.10 7.67
C GLU A 43 12.75 -1.61 6.36
N GLN A 44 11.75 -0.74 6.43
CA GLN A 44 11.11 -0.17 5.24
C GLN A 44 11.91 1.03 4.75
N GLU A 45 12.69 0.81 3.71
CA GLU A 45 13.43 1.87 3.02
C GLU A 45 12.62 2.55 1.91
N GLU A 46 11.47 1.97 1.55
CA GLU A 46 10.63 2.40 0.44
C GLU A 46 9.15 2.46 0.85
N CYS A 47 8.43 3.46 0.35
CA CYS A 47 6.98 3.51 0.34
C CYS A 47 6.48 2.82 -0.93
N TYR A 48 5.49 1.96 -0.81
CA TYR A 48 4.92 1.16 -1.90
C TYR A 48 3.47 1.58 -2.15
N ILE A 49 3.19 2.04 -3.37
CA ILE A 49 1.85 2.46 -3.82
C ILE A 49 1.43 1.55 -4.97
N LEU A 50 0.28 0.90 -4.86
CA LEU A 50 -0.22 0.01 -5.90
C LEU A 50 -0.60 0.82 -7.16
N ALA A 51 0.14 0.65 -8.25
CA ALA A 51 -0.12 1.33 -9.52
C ALA A 51 -1.11 0.55 -10.39
N SER A 52 -0.96 -0.78 -10.47
CA SER A 52 -1.89 -1.67 -11.17
C SER A 52 -1.84 -3.09 -10.59
N GLY A 53 -2.85 -3.89 -10.86
CA GLY A 53 -2.95 -5.26 -10.35
C GLY A 53 -3.66 -5.34 -9.00
N ILE A 54 -3.39 -6.42 -8.26
CA ILE A 54 -3.94 -6.68 -6.92
C ILE A 54 -2.83 -7.23 -6.03
N ALA A 55 -2.68 -6.65 -4.86
CA ALA A 55 -1.78 -7.14 -3.82
C ALA A 55 -2.53 -7.41 -2.53
N TYR A 56 -1.99 -8.26 -1.67
CA TYR A 56 -2.47 -8.45 -0.31
C TYR A 56 -1.33 -8.40 0.69
N THR A 57 -1.63 -7.95 1.89
CA THR A 57 -0.70 -8.04 3.02
C THR A 57 -0.95 -9.31 3.82
N TYR A 58 0.11 -9.89 4.35
CA TYR A 58 0.06 -11.10 5.16
C TYR A 58 0.86 -10.96 6.44
N LEU A 59 0.41 -11.68 7.47
CA LEU A 59 1.17 -11.91 8.69
C LEU A 59 1.75 -13.33 8.63
N PRO A 60 3.03 -13.54 8.97
CA PRO A 60 3.56 -14.87 9.15
C PRO A 60 2.89 -15.50 10.38
N ASP A 61 2.48 -16.76 10.28
CA ASP A 61 2.08 -17.51 11.45
C ASP A 61 3.30 -17.94 12.30
N LYS A 62 3.03 -18.51 13.48
CA LYS A 62 4.09 -19.01 14.39
C LYS A 62 4.99 -20.09 13.78
N LYS A 63 4.61 -20.68 12.65
CA LYS A 63 5.34 -21.71 11.89
C LYS A 63 5.95 -21.16 10.61
N HIS A 64 5.99 -19.85 10.44
CA HIS A 64 6.43 -19.17 9.20
C HIS A 64 5.62 -19.56 7.95
N GLN A 65 4.40 -20.05 8.12
CA GLN A 65 3.47 -20.24 7.02
C GLN A 65 2.72 -18.92 6.79
N MET A 66 2.63 -18.47 5.55
CA MET A 66 1.92 -17.23 5.18
C MET A 66 0.40 -17.47 5.24
N ASN A 67 -0.20 -17.33 6.41
CA ASN A 67 -1.56 -17.82 6.61
C ASN A 67 -2.63 -16.76 6.82
N THR A 68 -2.26 -15.50 7.00
CA THR A 68 -3.28 -14.51 7.32
C THR A 68 -3.21 -13.32 6.38
N THR A 69 -4.15 -13.23 5.50
CA THR A 69 -4.38 -12.02 4.71
C THR A 69 -4.95 -10.94 5.62
N CYS A 70 -4.22 -9.84 5.76
CA CYS A 70 -4.69 -8.69 6.52
C CYS A 70 -5.69 -7.89 5.71
N PHE A 71 -5.35 -7.54 4.47
CA PHE A 71 -6.25 -6.84 3.54
C PHE A 71 -5.75 -6.98 2.09
N PHE A 72 -6.67 -6.80 1.16
CA PHE A 72 -6.38 -6.61 -0.25
C PHE A 72 -6.27 -5.12 -0.54
N SER A 73 -5.35 -4.76 -1.43
CA SER A 73 -5.11 -3.37 -1.83
C SER A 73 -5.64 -3.11 -3.23
N GLU A 74 -6.25 -1.96 -3.38
CA GLU A 74 -6.75 -1.43 -4.64
C GLU A 74 -5.74 -0.43 -5.23
N LYS A 75 -5.94 -0.10 -6.49
CA LYS A 75 -5.14 0.90 -7.20
C LYS A 75 -5.05 2.21 -6.40
N PHE A 76 -3.84 2.71 -6.27
CA PHE A 76 -3.46 3.88 -5.47
C PHE A 76 -3.51 3.69 -3.95
N ASP A 77 -3.69 2.47 -3.46
CA ASP A 77 -3.51 2.20 -2.04
C ASP A 77 -2.03 2.16 -1.67
N LEU A 78 -1.74 2.64 -0.46
CA LEU A 78 -0.45 2.47 0.17
C LEU A 78 -0.37 1.02 0.69
N LEU A 79 0.67 0.28 0.32
CA LEU A 79 0.82 -1.13 0.71
C LEU A 79 1.47 -1.28 2.09
N ASN A 80 2.43 -0.42 2.44
CA ASN A 80 3.11 -0.47 3.72
C ASN A 80 2.42 0.44 4.75
N ILE A 81 1.81 -0.21 5.73
CA ILE A 81 0.99 0.41 6.78
C ILE A 81 1.79 0.75 8.03
N GLU A 82 2.87 0.05 8.23
CA GLU A 82 3.68 0.19 9.42
C GLU A 82 4.65 1.33 9.19
N GLY A 83 4.58 2.32 10.00
CA GLY A 83 5.32 3.56 9.88
C GLY A 83 6.78 3.45 9.44
N ILE A 84 7.33 4.55 9.15
CA ILE A 84 8.72 4.81 8.84
C ILE A 84 9.55 4.49 10.10
N ASP A 85 10.73 3.90 9.94
CA ASP A 85 11.68 3.55 11.03
C ASP A 85 11.25 2.38 11.94
N VAL A 86 10.39 1.49 11.47
CA VAL A 86 9.98 0.28 12.20
C VAL A 86 10.20 -0.95 11.31
N LYS A 87 10.67 -2.04 11.90
CA LYS A 87 10.68 -3.33 11.20
C LYS A 87 9.26 -3.76 10.91
N THR A 88 8.99 -4.12 9.67
CA THR A 88 7.67 -4.57 9.25
C THR A 88 7.23 -5.81 10.00
N ARG A 89 5.97 -5.82 10.43
CA ARG A 89 5.31 -7.00 10.98
C ARG A 89 4.47 -7.74 9.97
N VAL A 90 4.25 -7.13 8.81
CA VAL A 90 3.52 -7.71 7.68
C VAL A 90 4.40 -7.73 6.44
N GLY A 91 4.17 -8.69 5.55
CA GLY A 91 4.67 -8.69 4.19
C GLY A 91 3.58 -8.35 3.20
N ALA A 92 3.94 -8.09 1.94
CA ALA A 92 2.99 -7.91 0.85
C ALA A 92 3.34 -8.80 -0.35
N LYS A 93 2.29 -9.31 -1.02
CA LYS A 93 2.42 -10.26 -2.14
C LYS A 93 1.46 -9.92 -3.26
N ALA A 94 1.92 -10.07 -4.49
CA ALA A 94 1.12 -9.89 -5.69
C ALA A 94 0.14 -11.07 -5.91
N VAL A 95 -1.14 -10.77 -6.12
CA VAL A 95 -2.18 -11.78 -6.45
C VAL A 95 -2.19 -12.08 -7.93
N VAL A 96 -1.97 -11.08 -8.74
CA VAL A 96 -1.83 -11.10 -10.21
C VAL A 96 -0.56 -10.35 -10.58
N ASP A 97 -0.21 -10.28 -11.84
CA ASP A 97 0.88 -9.41 -12.30
C ASP A 97 0.56 -7.97 -11.90
N THR A 98 1.48 -7.34 -11.20
CA THR A 98 1.25 -6.13 -10.42
C THR A 98 2.38 -5.13 -10.65
N GLU A 99 2.02 -3.86 -10.80
CA GLU A 99 2.96 -2.75 -10.82
C GLU A 99 2.83 -1.93 -9.54
N VAL A 100 3.96 -1.55 -8.99
CA VAL A 100 4.03 -0.76 -7.75
C VAL A 100 4.90 0.45 -7.98
N CYS A 101 4.38 1.63 -7.66
CA CYS A 101 5.17 2.85 -7.59
C CYS A 101 5.90 2.89 -6.25
N VAL A 102 7.20 3.05 -6.32
CA VAL A 102 8.10 3.00 -5.16
C VAL A 102 8.74 4.36 -4.95
N ILE A 103 8.67 4.85 -3.72
CA ILE A 103 9.24 6.13 -3.28
C ILE A 103 10.21 5.87 -2.14
N PRO A 104 11.51 6.24 -2.26
CA PRO A 104 12.47 6.07 -1.17
C PRO A 104 12.07 6.92 0.05
N VAL A 105 12.00 6.28 1.23
CA VAL A 105 11.51 6.89 2.47
C VAL A 105 12.34 8.11 2.86
N GLU A 106 13.67 8.03 2.83
CA GLU A 106 14.53 9.13 3.22
C GLU A 106 14.36 10.36 2.33
N GLN A 107 14.18 10.16 1.01
CA GLN A 107 13.93 11.25 0.09
C GLN A 107 12.53 11.85 0.28
N ALA A 108 11.53 11.00 0.58
CA ALA A 108 10.19 11.46 0.93
C ALA A 108 10.18 12.29 2.23
N LYS A 109 10.96 11.89 3.24
CA LYS A 109 11.14 12.66 4.48
C LYS A 109 11.72 14.04 4.18
N CYS A 110 12.83 14.13 3.44
CA CYS A 110 13.42 15.42 3.05
C CYS A 110 12.42 16.32 2.29
N LEU A 111 11.62 15.74 1.39
CA LEU A 111 10.57 16.50 0.71
C LEU A 111 9.47 16.96 1.65
N SER A 112 9.11 16.19 2.66
CA SER A 112 8.04 16.52 3.61
C SER A 112 8.38 17.72 4.49
N GLU A 113 9.66 17.97 4.75
CA GLU A 113 10.11 19.17 5.45
C GLU A 113 9.82 20.45 4.67
N LYS A 114 9.99 20.39 3.35
CA LYS A 114 9.69 21.51 2.44
C LYS A 114 8.21 21.60 2.08
N TYR A 115 7.55 20.47 1.96
CA TYR A 115 6.16 20.36 1.50
C TYR A 115 5.30 19.57 2.50
N PRO A 116 4.76 20.21 3.54
CA PRO A 116 3.94 19.55 4.57
C PRO A 116 2.69 18.83 4.01
N ALA A 117 2.23 19.23 2.82
CA ALA A 117 1.14 18.56 2.10
C ALA A 117 1.40 17.06 1.92
N LEU A 118 2.65 16.64 1.77
CA LEU A 118 3.03 15.23 1.64
C LEU A 118 2.65 14.42 2.88
N ILE A 119 2.87 14.98 4.07
CA ILE A 119 2.48 14.35 5.35
C ILE A 119 0.96 14.18 5.42
N TRP A 120 0.21 15.21 5.03
CA TRP A 120 -1.26 15.14 5.03
C TRP A 120 -1.80 14.10 4.04
N ARG A 121 -1.17 13.95 2.88
CA ARG A 121 -1.51 12.89 1.92
C ARG A 121 -1.25 11.50 2.49
N TYR A 122 -0.11 11.31 3.15
CA TYR A 122 0.21 10.06 3.84
C TYR A 122 -0.81 9.74 4.93
N ILE A 123 -1.16 10.71 5.80
CA ILE A 123 -2.18 10.55 6.85
C ILE A 123 -3.53 10.17 6.26
N LYS A 124 -3.97 10.79 5.16
CA LYS A 124 -5.22 10.43 4.47
C LYS A 124 -5.20 8.99 3.94
N GLY A 125 -4.07 8.55 3.40
CA GLY A 125 -3.88 7.15 2.98
C GLY A 125 -4.07 6.18 4.15
N LEU A 126 -3.43 6.46 5.29
CA LEU A 126 -3.58 5.66 6.52
C LEU A 126 -5.04 5.66 7.04
N GLN A 127 -5.71 6.81 7.02
CA GLN A 127 -7.12 6.91 7.42
C GLN A 127 -8.03 6.06 6.52
N LYS A 128 -7.85 6.13 5.19
CA LYS A 128 -8.60 5.30 4.23
C LYS A 128 -8.46 3.82 4.57
N MET A 129 -7.24 3.39 4.81
CA MET A 129 -6.94 2.01 5.13
C MET A 129 -7.51 1.58 6.48
N MET A 130 -7.40 2.41 7.51
CA MET A 130 -8.00 2.14 8.83
C MET A 130 -9.52 1.97 8.72
N MET A 131 -10.18 2.84 7.96
CA MET A 131 -11.63 2.72 7.70
C MET A 131 -11.96 1.42 6.96
N TYR A 132 -11.15 1.03 5.97
CA TYR A 132 -11.31 -0.24 5.29
C TYR A 132 -11.20 -1.43 6.25
N LEU A 133 -10.18 -1.45 7.11
CA LEU A 133 -10.01 -2.50 8.12
C LEU A 133 -11.19 -2.57 9.10
N CYS A 134 -11.73 -1.43 9.52
CA CYS A 134 -12.94 -1.38 10.35
C CYS A 134 -14.14 -2.01 9.64
N VAL A 135 -14.36 -1.71 8.36
CA VAL A 135 -15.45 -2.31 7.57
C VAL A 135 -15.26 -3.81 7.43
N VAL A 136 -14.06 -4.27 7.03
CA VAL A 136 -13.77 -5.71 6.89
C VAL A 136 -13.96 -6.45 8.19
N ASN A 137 -13.48 -5.89 9.30
CA ASN A 137 -13.64 -6.50 10.62
C ASN A 137 -15.11 -6.58 11.03
N ASN A 138 -15.88 -5.51 10.82
CA ASN A 138 -17.32 -5.49 11.08
C ASN A 138 -18.07 -6.56 10.27
N GLN A 139 -17.74 -6.72 8.98
CA GLN A 139 -18.35 -7.77 8.14
C GLN A 139 -18.02 -9.17 8.68
N ARG A 140 -16.76 -9.41 9.04
CA ARG A 140 -16.33 -10.70 9.62
C ARG A 140 -17.04 -11.05 10.92
N MET A 141 -17.35 -10.04 11.74
CA MET A 141 -18.02 -10.25 13.03
C MET A 141 -19.54 -10.46 12.93
N ASN A 142 -20.17 -9.87 11.91
CA ASN A 142 -21.63 -9.78 11.85
C ASN A 142 -22.26 -10.62 10.73
N LEU A 143 -21.49 -11.07 9.75
CA LEU A 143 -21.99 -11.91 8.66
C LEU A 143 -21.71 -13.40 8.92
N SER A 144 -22.57 -14.26 8.37
CA SER A 144 -22.26 -15.69 8.23
C SER A 144 -21.04 -15.89 7.34
N ALA A 145 -20.37 -17.06 7.41
CA ALA A 145 -19.23 -17.36 6.54
C ALA A 145 -19.61 -17.27 5.06
N GLU A 146 -20.82 -17.71 4.70
CA GLU A 146 -21.33 -17.65 3.32
C GLU A 146 -21.55 -16.20 2.86
N ASP A 147 -22.19 -15.36 3.67
CA ASP A 147 -22.42 -13.96 3.35
C ASP A 147 -21.13 -13.17 3.28
N CYS A 148 -20.17 -13.46 4.17
CA CYS A 148 -18.84 -12.87 4.14
C CYS A 148 -18.09 -13.22 2.83
N TYR A 149 -18.20 -14.47 2.38
CA TYR A 149 -17.64 -14.92 1.11
C TYR A 149 -18.31 -14.22 -0.08
N ARG A 150 -19.66 -14.14 -0.09
CA ARG A 150 -20.41 -13.41 -1.13
C ARG A 150 -20.01 -11.95 -1.19
N TRP A 151 -19.93 -11.29 -0.04
CA TRP A 151 -19.48 -9.90 0.05
C TRP A 151 -18.08 -9.71 -0.53
N PHE A 152 -17.16 -10.61 -0.19
CA PHE A 152 -15.80 -10.60 -0.73
C PHE A 152 -15.79 -10.72 -2.26
N CYS A 153 -16.51 -11.71 -2.83
CA CYS A 153 -16.59 -11.93 -4.28
C CYS A 153 -17.29 -10.80 -5.05
N GLN A 154 -18.14 -10.00 -4.40
CA GLN A 154 -18.75 -8.82 -5.02
C GLN A 154 -17.80 -7.63 -5.06
N LYS A 155 -16.85 -7.59 -4.16
CA LYS A 155 -15.90 -6.49 -4.06
C LYS A 155 -14.67 -6.69 -4.94
N TRP A 156 -14.23 -7.94 -5.10
CA TRP A 156 -13.00 -8.35 -5.80
C TRP A 156 -13.30 -9.30 -6.97
#